data_b18aedc039de330f47fa3e595c5157cd
#
_entry.id   b18aedc039de330f47fa3e595c5157cd
#
_cell.length_a   1.000
_cell.length_b   1.000
_cell.length_c   1.000
_cell.angle_alpha   90.00
_cell.angle_beta   90.00
_cell.angle_gamma   90.00
#
_symmetry.space_group_name_H-M   'P 1'
#
loop_
_entity.id
_entity.type
_entity.pdbx_description
1 polymer ?
#
loop_
_entity_poly.entity_id
_entity_poly.type
_entity_poly.pdbx_seq_one_letter_code
_entity_poly.pdbx_strand_id
1 'polypeptide(L)'
;LLTLLADLSADKRNRVIIVSGRDRATLEKWLGHLPLDFIVEHGVWLRALGEEWTMLRPLTNDWMHEIRPILDLHVSRTAGSFVEEKEYSLVWHYRRADIELGEVRARELTSHLHFLASNSDLQVMEGNKVVEVKSAGVNKGAGAARWLSFYPADFIIAIGDDRTDEDTFGAMPSHAYTVKVGSTHRSLARFHLDTHHDVRRVLRALVEA
;
A
#
# COMPACT_ATOMS: atom_id res chain seq x y z
N LEU A 1 -9.38 -14.06 -10.84
CA LEU A 1 -8.11 -13.59 -10.29
C LEU A 1 -7.50 -14.62 -9.33
N LEU A 2 -8.27 -15.13 -8.36
CA LEU A 2 -7.75 -16.11 -7.38
C LEU A 2 -7.15 -17.35 -8.05
N THR A 3 -7.85 -17.93 -9.02
CA THR A 3 -7.33 -19.05 -9.81
C THR A 3 -6.01 -18.71 -10.48
N LEU A 4 -5.90 -17.53 -11.10
CA LEU A 4 -4.68 -17.10 -11.78
C LEU A 4 -3.50 -16.88 -10.82
N LEU A 5 -3.76 -16.36 -9.62
CA LEU A 5 -2.74 -16.26 -8.57
C LEU A 5 -2.31 -17.65 -8.07
N ALA A 6 -3.28 -18.57 -7.91
CA ALA A 6 -2.99 -19.94 -7.55
C ALA A 6 -2.13 -20.65 -8.61
N ASP A 7 -2.48 -20.51 -9.89
CA ASP A 7 -1.74 -21.11 -11.01
C ASP A 7 -0.30 -20.58 -11.08
N LEU A 8 -0.11 -19.24 -10.96
CA LEU A 8 1.20 -18.61 -10.95
C LEU A 8 2.06 -19.09 -9.78
N SER A 9 1.46 -19.21 -8.59
CA SER A 9 2.18 -19.60 -7.37
C SER A 9 2.36 -21.12 -7.24
N ALA A 10 1.70 -21.94 -8.06
CA ALA A 10 1.90 -23.38 -8.12
C ALA A 10 3.27 -23.74 -8.74
N ASP A 11 3.78 -22.93 -9.64
CA ASP A 11 5.14 -23.11 -10.17
C ASP A 11 6.16 -22.63 -9.14
N LYS A 12 6.97 -23.54 -8.62
CA LYS A 12 7.99 -23.27 -7.61
C LYS A 12 9.11 -22.32 -8.09
N ARG A 13 9.22 -22.07 -9.39
CA ARG A 13 10.13 -21.06 -9.96
C ARG A 13 9.62 -19.64 -9.68
N ASN A 14 8.30 -19.49 -9.45
CA ASN A 14 7.66 -18.21 -9.21
C ASN A 14 7.48 -17.93 -7.72
N ARG A 15 7.67 -16.66 -7.36
CA ARG A 15 7.22 -16.11 -6.08
C ARG A 15 6.24 -14.99 -6.35
N VAL A 16 5.01 -15.16 -5.90
CA VAL A 16 3.95 -14.17 -6.09
C VAL A 16 3.77 -13.41 -4.78
N ILE A 17 3.94 -12.09 -4.85
CA ILE A 17 3.92 -11.21 -3.68
C ILE A 17 2.75 -10.23 -3.80
N ILE A 18 1.93 -10.16 -2.76
CA ILE A 18 0.86 -9.16 -2.64
C ILE A 18 1.38 -7.96 -1.84
N VAL A 19 1.50 -6.82 -2.50
CA VAL A 19 1.92 -5.55 -1.88
C VAL A 19 0.70 -4.65 -1.70
N SER A 20 0.32 -4.33 -0.46
CA SER A 20 -0.96 -3.67 -0.18
C SER A 20 -0.89 -2.70 1.01
N GLY A 21 -1.76 -1.68 1.01
CA GLY A 21 -2.03 -0.84 2.18
C GLY A 21 -3.07 -1.42 3.14
N ARG A 22 -3.67 -2.58 2.82
CA ARG A 22 -4.63 -3.26 3.70
C ARG A 22 -3.91 -3.92 4.88
N ASP A 23 -4.66 -4.11 5.96
CA ASP A 23 -4.19 -4.80 7.16
C ASP A 23 -3.98 -6.32 6.93
N ARG A 24 -3.19 -6.91 7.83
CA ARG A 24 -2.84 -8.35 7.81
C ARG A 24 -4.07 -9.24 7.83
N ALA A 25 -4.99 -9.00 8.77
CA ALA A 25 -6.16 -9.85 8.98
C ALA A 25 -7.08 -9.89 7.76
N THR A 26 -7.27 -8.75 7.09
CA THR A 26 -8.02 -8.65 5.85
C THR A 26 -7.40 -9.49 4.73
N LEU A 27 -6.08 -9.37 4.53
CA LEU A 27 -5.41 -10.11 3.45
C LEU A 27 -5.26 -11.60 3.77
N GLU A 28 -5.05 -11.98 5.01
CA GLU A 28 -5.08 -13.38 5.42
C GLU A 28 -6.44 -14.02 5.17
N LYS A 29 -7.53 -13.34 5.53
CA LYS A 29 -8.89 -13.80 5.26
C LYS A 29 -9.16 -14.01 3.78
N TRP A 30 -8.64 -13.12 2.91
CA TRP A 30 -8.94 -13.16 1.48
C TRP A 30 -8.03 -14.11 0.71
N LEU A 31 -6.74 -14.14 1.04
CA LEU A 31 -5.68 -14.74 0.23
C LEU A 31 -4.78 -15.70 1.02
N GLY A 32 -4.94 -15.81 2.33
CA GLY A 32 -4.06 -16.63 3.18
C GLY A 32 -4.09 -18.12 2.88
N HIS A 33 -5.10 -18.60 2.13
CA HIS A 33 -5.20 -19.98 1.65
C HIS A 33 -4.36 -20.24 0.38
N LEU A 34 -3.80 -19.19 -0.25
CA LEU A 34 -2.93 -19.31 -1.42
C LEU A 34 -1.44 -19.27 -1.00
N PRO A 35 -0.55 -19.93 -1.74
CA PRO A 35 0.89 -19.94 -1.45
C PRO A 35 1.55 -18.63 -1.92
N LEU A 36 1.25 -17.52 -1.23
CA LEU A 36 1.66 -16.16 -1.56
C LEU A 36 2.55 -15.57 -0.48
N ASP A 37 3.44 -14.69 -0.89
CA ASP A 37 4.14 -13.78 0.01
C ASP A 37 3.34 -12.48 0.18
N PHE A 38 3.56 -11.79 1.28
CA PHE A 38 2.82 -10.56 1.59
C PHE A 38 3.72 -9.44 2.07
N ILE A 39 3.44 -8.23 1.59
CA ILE A 39 3.94 -6.96 2.10
C ILE A 39 2.71 -6.10 2.34
N VAL A 40 2.35 -5.86 3.59
CA VAL A 40 1.06 -5.26 3.95
C VAL A 40 1.22 -3.99 4.80
N GLU A 41 0.11 -3.27 5.00
CA GLU A 41 0.10 -1.99 5.72
C GLU A 41 1.17 -1.03 5.18
N HIS A 42 1.19 -0.86 3.85
CA HIS A 42 2.17 -0.02 3.14
C HIS A 42 3.64 -0.39 3.39
N GLY A 43 3.95 -1.66 3.70
CA GLY A 43 5.31 -2.12 3.93
C GLY A 43 5.68 -2.30 5.41
N VAL A 44 4.75 -2.12 6.34
CA VAL A 44 4.99 -2.35 7.78
C VAL A 44 5.34 -3.81 8.04
N TRP A 45 4.55 -4.72 7.47
CA TRP A 45 4.66 -6.14 7.73
C TRP A 45 5.01 -6.92 6.47
N LEU A 46 5.92 -7.86 6.62
CA LEU A 46 6.36 -8.80 5.59
C LEU A 46 6.12 -10.23 6.07
N ARG A 47 5.65 -11.09 5.17
CA ARG A 47 5.57 -12.53 5.40
C ARG A 47 5.91 -13.28 4.12
N ALA A 48 6.97 -14.07 4.15
CA ALA A 48 7.24 -15.05 3.10
C ALA A 48 6.41 -16.33 3.34
N LEU A 49 6.17 -17.08 2.31
CA LEU A 49 5.42 -18.33 2.38
C LEU A 49 6.05 -19.31 3.39
N GLY A 50 5.25 -19.74 4.36
CA GLY A 50 5.69 -20.64 5.42
C GLY A 50 6.44 -19.97 6.57
N GLU A 51 6.56 -18.64 6.55
CA GLU A 51 7.21 -17.87 7.60
C GLU A 51 6.21 -17.07 8.43
N GLU A 52 6.66 -16.63 9.60
CA GLU A 52 5.89 -15.72 10.46
C GLU A 52 5.95 -14.28 9.96
N TRP A 53 5.00 -13.46 10.38
CA TRP A 53 5.00 -12.03 10.11
C TRP A 53 6.19 -11.34 10.78
N THR A 54 6.94 -10.57 10.01
CA THR A 54 8.05 -9.75 10.48
C THR A 54 7.84 -8.29 10.13
N MET A 55 8.27 -7.38 11.01
CA MET A 55 8.22 -5.96 10.70
C MET A 55 9.40 -5.55 9.83
N LEU A 56 9.19 -4.63 8.91
CA LEU A 56 10.26 -4.03 8.10
C LEU A 56 11.33 -3.38 9.00
N ARG A 57 10.89 -2.65 10.01
CA ARG A 57 11.70 -2.07 11.10
C ARG A 57 10.86 -1.95 12.37
N PRO A 58 11.45 -1.88 13.55
CA PRO A 58 10.71 -1.56 14.77
C PRO A 58 9.96 -0.23 14.63
N LEU A 59 8.68 -0.23 14.95
CA LEU A 59 7.82 0.95 14.95
C LEU A 59 7.17 1.10 16.32
N THR A 60 6.86 2.35 16.70
CA THR A 60 6.00 2.66 17.83
C THR A 60 4.72 3.32 17.32
N ASN A 61 3.67 3.20 18.08
CA ASN A 61 2.38 3.84 17.80
C ASN A 61 1.98 4.86 18.87
N ASP A 62 2.92 5.24 19.75
CA ASP A 62 2.69 6.20 20.84
C ASP A 62 2.19 7.55 20.33
N TRP A 63 2.63 7.96 19.15
CA TRP A 63 2.21 9.19 18.50
C TRP A 63 0.70 9.24 18.16
N MET A 64 0.04 8.07 18.09
CA MET A 64 -1.38 8.01 17.74
C MET A 64 -2.26 8.68 18.77
N HIS A 65 -1.91 8.60 20.05
CA HIS A 65 -2.69 9.26 21.12
C HIS A 65 -2.65 10.78 21.03
N GLU A 66 -1.62 11.36 20.41
CA GLU A 66 -1.53 12.80 20.16
C GLU A 66 -2.31 13.23 18.92
N ILE A 67 -2.28 12.42 17.86
CA ILE A 67 -2.94 12.71 16.57
C ILE A 67 -4.43 12.37 16.60
N ARG A 68 -4.84 11.31 17.30
CA ARG A 68 -6.22 10.83 17.32
C ARG A 68 -7.25 11.90 17.72
N PRO A 69 -7.04 12.72 18.77
CA PRO A 69 -7.98 13.79 19.15
C PRO A 69 -8.18 14.83 18.05
N ILE A 70 -7.16 15.09 17.24
CA ILE A 70 -7.24 16.02 16.10
C ILE A 70 -8.16 15.46 15.02
N LEU A 71 -7.99 14.19 14.70
CA LEU A 71 -8.87 13.51 13.73
C LEU A 71 -10.31 13.43 14.23
N ASP A 72 -10.52 13.12 15.50
CA ASP A 72 -11.86 13.06 16.13
C ASP A 72 -12.56 14.42 16.10
N LEU A 73 -11.81 15.53 16.27
CA LEU A 73 -12.34 16.87 16.10
C LEU A 73 -12.83 17.11 14.67
N HIS A 74 -12.08 16.63 13.66
CA HIS A 74 -12.53 16.71 12.26
C HIS A 74 -13.75 15.82 11.98
N VAL A 75 -13.83 14.65 12.59
CA VAL A 75 -15.04 13.80 12.53
C VAL A 75 -16.25 14.54 13.08
N SER A 76 -16.14 15.17 14.25
CA SER A 76 -17.26 15.89 14.88
C SER A 76 -17.78 17.08 14.03
N ARG A 77 -16.93 17.63 13.14
CA ARG A 77 -17.23 18.78 12.27
C ARG A 77 -17.56 18.39 10.82
N THR A 78 -17.52 17.09 10.51
CA THR A 78 -17.70 16.61 9.13
C THR A 78 -18.59 15.37 9.14
N ALA A 79 -19.89 15.58 9.11
CA ALA A 79 -20.87 14.50 9.12
C ALA A 79 -20.61 13.51 7.99
N GLY A 80 -20.64 12.19 8.29
CA GLY A 80 -20.35 11.12 7.36
C GLY A 80 -18.86 10.73 7.28
N SER A 81 -17.97 11.46 7.98
CA SER A 81 -16.58 11.06 8.13
C SER A 81 -16.36 10.16 9.36
N PHE A 82 -15.25 9.42 9.35
CA PHE A 82 -14.84 8.58 10.49
C PHE A 82 -13.33 8.35 10.46
N VAL A 83 -12.78 7.91 11.60
CA VAL A 83 -11.37 7.48 11.70
C VAL A 83 -11.29 5.96 11.70
N GLU A 84 -10.48 5.42 10.82
CA GLU A 84 -10.00 4.03 10.86
C GLU A 84 -8.64 4.03 11.57
N GLU A 85 -8.53 3.25 12.62
CA GLU A 85 -7.28 3.03 13.34
C GLU A 85 -6.71 1.68 12.94
N LYS A 86 -5.49 1.68 12.41
CA LYS A 86 -4.68 0.50 12.16
C LYS A 86 -3.56 0.42 13.19
N GLU A 87 -2.78 -0.65 13.16
CA GLU A 87 -1.74 -0.86 14.16
C GLU A 87 -0.68 0.25 14.17
N TYR A 88 -0.34 0.82 12.99
CA TYR A 88 0.70 1.85 12.82
C TYR A 88 0.27 2.98 11.88
N SER A 89 -1.03 3.18 11.68
CA SER A 89 -1.55 4.34 10.96
C SER A 89 -2.94 4.74 11.43
N LEU A 90 -3.26 6.03 11.27
CA LEU A 90 -4.59 6.60 11.47
C LEU A 90 -5.08 7.16 10.14
N VAL A 91 -6.30 6.79 9.74
CA VAL A 91 -6.89 7.20 8.47
C VAL A 91 -8.21 7.91 8.72
N TRP A 92 -8.29 9.19 8.34
CA TRP A 92 -9.55 9.92 8.34
C TRP A 92 -10.24 9.76 6.98
N HIS A 93 -11.43 9.14 6.99
CA HIS A 93 -12.27 8.90 5.81
C HIS A 93 -13.37 9.94 5.72
N TYR A 94 -13.53 10.57 4.54
CA TYR A 94 -14.59 11.56 4.29
C TYR A 94 -15.41 11.30 3.02
N ARG A 95 -15.35 10.07 2.49
CA ARG A 95 -16.08 9.69 1.27
C ARG A 95 -17.60 9.85 1.36
N ARG A 96 -18.16 9.74 2.58
CA ARG A 96 -19.60 9.85 2.84
C ARG A 96 -20.00 11.24 3.34
N ALA A 97 -19.07 12.16 3.45
CA ALA A 97 -19.36 13.54 3.79
C ALA A 97 -19.87 14.32 2.58
N ASP A 98 -20.43 15.50 2.82
CA ASP A 98 -20.64 16.49 1.76
C ASP A 98 -19.33 16.74 1.02
N ILE A 99 -19.40 16.81 -0.31
CA ILE A 99 -18.20 16.84 -1.17
C ILE A 99 -17.36 18.08 -0.92
N GLU A 100 -18.01 19.26 -0.90
CA GLU A 100 -17.30 20.54 -0.76
C GLU A 100 -16.75 20.71 0.64
N LEU A 101 -17.56 20.41 1.66
CA LEU A 101 -17.14 20.45 3.06
C LEU A 101 -15.99 19.47 3.31
N GLY A 102 -16.09 18.23 2.81
CA GLY A 102 -15.07 17.21 2.96
C GLY A 102 -13.72 17.63 2.37
N GLU A 103 -13.71 18.24 1.18
CA GLU A 103 -12.50 18.74 0.53
C GLU A 103 -11.86 19.93 1.30
N VAL A 104 -12.69 20.86 1.80
CA VAL A 104 -12.19 21.95 2.64
C VAL A 104 -11.54 21.41 3.91
N ARG A 105 -12.26 20.52 4.63
CA ARG A 105 -11.77 19.92 5.86
C ARG A 105 -10.53 19.04 5.66
N ALA A 106 -10.43 18.34 4.53
CA ALA A 106 -9.24 17.57 4.19
C ALA A 106 -8.01 18.47 4.05
N ARG A 107 -8.12 19.62 3.34
CA ARG A 107 -7.01 20.58 3.21
C ARG A 107 -6.60 21.18 4.55
N GLU A 108 -7.57 21.57 5.41
CA GLU A 108 -7.30 22.07 6.76
C GLU A 108 -6.56 21.05 7.60
N LEU A 109 -7.08 19.81 7.62
CA LEU A 109 -6.49 18.70 8.37
C LEU A 109 -5.08 18.40 7.88
N THR A 110 -4.89 18.24 6.56
CA THR A 110 -3.58 17.94 5.94
C THR A 110 -2.54 19.01 6.31
N SER A 111 -2.92 20.30 6.22
CA SER A 111 -2.02 21.40 6.59
C SER A 111 -1.61 21.36 8.07
N HIS A 112 -2.57 21.09 8.94
CA HIS A 112 -2.30 20.97 10.38
C HIS A 112 -1.42 19.76 10.70
N LEU A 113 -1.72 18.60 10.11
CA LEU A 113 -0.94 17.39 10.30
C LEU A 113 0.48 17.51 9.76
N HIS A 114 0.69 18.17 8.62
CA HIS A 114 2.04 18.44 8.10
C HIS A 114 2.86 19.32 9.06
N PHE A 115 2.24 20.31 9.67
CA PHE A 115 2.91 21.12 10.69
C PHE A 115 3.34 20.27 11.89
N LEU A 116 2.49 19.40 12.40
CA LEU A 116 2.81 18.51 13.51
C LEU A 116 3.87 17.46 13.14
N ALA A 117 3.79 16.92 11.92
CA ALA A 117 4.71 15.91 11.42
C ALA A 117 6.11 16.46 11.09
N SER A 118 6.28 17.79 10.95
CA SER A 118 7.51 18.41 10.43
C SER A 118 8.77 18.10 11.24
N ASN A 119 8.61 17.80 12.54
CA ASN A 119 9.70 17.47 13.45
C ASN A 119 9.59 16.05 14.04
N SER A 120 8.85 15.17 13.37
CA SER A 120 8.62 13.80 13.83
C SER A 120 8.90 12.81 12.69
N ASP A 121 9.02 11.53 13.03
CA ASP A 121 9.13 10.43 12.06
C ASP A 121 7.74 10.02 11.52
N LEU A 122 6.91 11.02 11.17
CA LEU A 122 5.57 10.82 10.62
C LEU A 122 5.45 11.34 9.20
N GLN A 123 4.62 10.68 8.43
CA GLN A 123 4.23 11.06 7.07
C GLN A 123 2.73 11.23 6.99
N VAL A 124 2.30 12.35 6.38
CA VAL A 124 0.90 12.60 6.04
C VAL A 124 0.70 12.30 4.56
N MET A 125 -0.32 11.53 4.26
CA MET A 125 -0.66 11.12 2.89
C MET A 125 -2.11 11.44 2.57
N GLU A 126 -2.34 12.04 1.41
CA GLU A 126 -3.66 12.21 0.86
C GLU A 126 -3.96 11.11 -0.15
N GLY A 127 -5.11 10.48 0.00
CA GLY A 127 -5.63 9.47 -0.91
C GLY A 127 -7.02 9.82 -1.44
N ASN A 128 -7.69 8.86 -2.07
CA ASN A 128 -9.03 9.06 -2.61
C ASN A 128 -10.09 9.17 -1.50
N LYS A 129 -10.37 10.41 -1.06
CA LYS A 129 -11.29 10.76 0.03
C LYS A 129 -10.82 10.26 1.39
N VAL A 130 -9.49 10.26 1.60
CA VAL A 130 -8.86 9.93 2.88
C VAL A 130 -7.65 10.83 3.13
N VAL A 131 -7.35 11.05 4.41
CA VAL A 131 -6.08 11.60 4.89
C VAL A 131 -5.51 10.59 5.87
N GLU A 132 -4.31 10.08 5.61
CA GLU A 132 -3.63 9.07 6.43
C GLU A 132 -2.38 9.66 7.09
N VAL A 133 -2.17 9.33 8.36
CA VAL A 133 -0.92 9.58 9.09
C VAL A 133 -0.29 8.24 9.44
N LYS A 134 0.99 8.08 9.16
CA LYS A 134 1.76 6.87 9.44
C LYS A 134 3.23 7.20 9.73
N SER A 135 4.00 6.24 10.22
CA SER A 135 5.46 6.37 10.32
C SER A 135 6.09 6.62 8.96
N ALA A 136 6.99 7.61 8.88
CA ALA A 136 7.85 7.84 7.73
C ALA A 136 8.88 6.70 7.57
N GLY A 137 9.41 6.54 6.37
CA GLY A 137 10.43 5.51 6.08
C GLY A 137 9.88 4.07 5.99
N VAL A 138 8.54 3.90 6.13
CA VAL A 138 7.83 2.66 5.83
C VAL A 138 6.90 2.91 4.66
N ASN A 139 7.20 2.31 3.52
CA ASN A 139 6.41 2.38 2.32
C ASN A 139 6.51 1.08 1.52
N LYS A 140 5.67 0.90 0.50
CA LYS A 140 5.63 -0.31 -0.33
C LYS A 140 6.98 -0.59 -0.99
N GLY A 141 7.72 0.44 -1.40
CA GLY A 141 9.03 0.31 -2.03
C GLY A 141 10.09 -0.20 -1.06
N ALA A 142 10.15 0.34 0.15
CA ALA A 142 11.07 -0.12 1.18
C ALA A 142 10.80 -1.59 1.55
N GLY A 143 9.51 -1.97 1.68
CA GLY A 143 9.11 -3.37 1.89
C GLY A 143 9.54 -4.28 0.75
N ALA A 144 9.29 -3.88 -0.49
CA ALA A 144 9.66 -4.65 -1.68
C ALA A 144 11.18 -4.79 -1.84
N ALA A 145 11.95 -3.72 -1.64
CA ALA A 145 13.41 -3.76 -1.68
C ALA A 145 13.98 -4.67 -0.59
N ARG A 146 13.44 -4.59 0.63
CA ARG A 146 13.82 -5.48 1.74
C ARG A 146 13.54 -6.94 1.40
N TRP A 147 12.34 -7.22 0.86
CA TRP A 147 11.97 -8.56 0.47
C TRP A 147 12.92 -9.10 -0.61
N LEU A 148 13.20 -8.34 -1.67
CA LEU A 148 14.13 -8.73 -2.74
C LEU A 148 15.56 -8.96 -2.24
N SER A 149 15.99 -8.31 -1.17
CA SER A 149 17.31 -8.56 -0.58
C SER A 149 17.47 -9.95 0.01
N PHE A 150 16.36 -10.59 0.44
CA PHE A 150 16.36 -11.97 0.92
C PHE A 150 16.07 -12.98 -0.20
N TYR A 151 15.27 -12.59 -1.19
CA TYR A 151 14.80 -13.46 -2.25
C TYR A 151 15.10 -12.83 -3.63
N PRO A 152 16.38 -12.81 -4.03
CA PRO A 152 16.76 -12.27 -5.34
C PRO A 152 16.12 -13.10 -6.46
N ALA A 153 15.79 -12.44 -7.58
CA ALA A 153 15.17 -13.06 -8.75
C ALA A 153 15.77 -12.50 -10.04
N ASP A 154 15.92 -13.37 -11.04
CA ASP A 154 16.43 -13.00 -12.36
C ASP A 154 15.38 -12.27 -13.20
N PHE A 155 14.10 -12.58 -12.98
CA PHE A 155 12.96 -11.93 -13.61
C PHE A 155 12.05 -11.32 -12.54
N ILE A 156 11.78 -10.04 -12.65
CA ILE A 156 10.94 -9.29 -11.71
C ILE A 156 9.90 -8.51 -12.50
N ILE A 157 8.62 -8.68 -12.15
CA ILE A 157 7.54 -7.84 -12.62
C ILE A 157 6.80 -7.24 -11.42
N ALA A 158 6.65 -5.91 -11.40
CA ALA A 158 5.90 -5.18 -10.39
C ALA A 158 4.75 -4.42 -11.08
N ILE A 159 3.52 -4.66 -10.65
CA ILE A 159 2.30 -4.11 -11.28
C ILE A 159 1.52 -3.37 -10.22
N GLY A 160 1.07 -2.14 -10.52
CA GLY A 160 0.28 -1.34 -9.59
C GLY A 160 -0.50 -0.22 -10.27
N ASP A 161 -1.56 0.25 -9.61
CA ASP A 161 -2.46 1.28 -10.13
C ASP A 161 -2.51 2.53 -9.24
N ASP A 162 -2.06 2.44 -7.99
CA ASP A 162 -2.15 3.50 -6.99
C ASP A 162 -0.88 4.39 -6.98
N ARG A 163 -1.00 5.54 -6.32
CA ARG A 163 0.13 6.45 -6.08
C ARG A 163 1.21 5.81 -5.23
N THR A 164 0.83 5.00 -4.25
CA THR A 164 1.77 4.31 -3.36
C THR A 164 2.56 3.19 -4.04
N ASP A 165 2.14 2.75 -5.24
CA ASP A 165 2.89 1.79 -6.04
C ASP A 165 4.11 2.43 -6.72
N GLU A 166 4.12 3.77 -6.85
CA GLU A 166 5.29 4.51 -7.36
C GLU A 166 6.51 4.29 -6.45
N ASP A 167 6.31 4.14 -5.13
CA ASP A 167 7.39 3.77 -4.21
C ASP A 167 7.98 2.41 -4.57
N THR A 168 7.12 1.45 -4.93
CA THR A 168 7.56 0.12 -5.39
C THR A 168 8.31 0.23 -6.70
N PHE A 169 7.77 0.95 -7.69
CA PHE A 169 8.43 1.11 -8.98
C PHE A 169 9.80 1.74 -8.87
N GLY A 170 9.94 2.79 -8.02
CA GLY A 170 11.21 3.47 -7.77
C GLY A 170 12.25 2.60 -7.03
N ALA A 171 11.79 1.63 -6.24
CA ALA A 171 12.65 0.73 -5.48
C ALA A 171 13.11 -0.52 -6.26
N MET A 172 12.50 -0.82 -7.41
CA MET A 172 12.86 -1.98 -8.22
C MET A 172 14.19 -1.80 -8.93
N PRO A 173 14.98 -2.87 -9.09
CA PRO A 173 16.21 -2.83 -9.86
C PRO A 173 15.93 -2.49 -11.34
N SER A 174 16.93 -1.94 -12.04
CA SER A 174 16.80 -1.43 -13.41
C SER A 174 16.36 -2.49 -14.44
N HIS A 175 16.60 -3.76 -14.18
CA HIS A 175 16.17 -4.85 -15.05
C HIS A 175 14.72 -5.30 -14.80
N ALA A 176 14.07 -4.83 -13.73
CA ALA A 176 12.69 -5.20 -13.43
C ALA A 176 11.69 -4.57 -14.43
N TYR A 177 10.62 -5.27 -14.68
CA TYR A 177 9.47 -4.79 -15.45
C TYR A 177 8.48 -4.14 -14.50
N THR A 178 8.48 -2.81 -14.42
CA THR A 178 7.53 -2.04 -13.62
C THR A 178 6.39 -1.56 -14.51
N VAL A 179 5.15 -1.83 -14.10
CA VAL A 179 3.95 -1.67 -14.93
C VAL A 179 2.91 -0.85 -14.19
N LYS A 180 2.64 0.34 -14.69
CA LYS A 180 1.52 1.18 -14.23
C LYS A 180 0.22 0.73 -14.89
N VAL A 181 -0.86 0.66 -14.11
CA VAL A 181 -2.20 0.34 -14.61
C VAL A 181 -3.09 1.58 -14.52
N GLY A 182 -3.89 1.81 -15.57
CA GLY A 182 -4.78 2.97 -15.64
C GLY A 182 -4.09 4.26 -16.09
N SER A 183 -4.87 5.32 -16.24
CA SER A 183 -4.35 6.60 -16.73
C SER A 183 -3.44 7.28 -15.72
N THR A 184 -2.27 7.74 -16.17
CA THR A 184 -1.39 8.61 -15.41
C THR A 184 -0.60 9.53 -16.33
N HIS A 185 -0.32 10.75 -15.86
CA HIS A 185 0.53 11.68 -16.59
C HIS A 185 2.02 11.55 -16.20
N ARG A 186 2.31 10.94 -15.05
CA ARG A 186 3.66 10.72 -14.53
C ARG A 186 3.70 9.45 -13.71
N SER A 187 4.65 8.57 -14.03
CA SER A 187 4.92 7.35 -13.28
C SER A 187 6.40 7.02 -13.37
N LEU A 188 6.92 6.37 -12.32
CA LEU A 188 8.24 5.73 -12.30
C LEU A 188 8.23 4.36 -12.98
N ALA A 189 7.04 3.83 -13.31
CA ALA A 189 6.93 2.59 -14.05
C ALA A 189 7.45 2.75 -15.48
N ARG A 190 8.10 1.70 -15.98
CA ARG A 190 8.69 1.66 -17.33
C ARG A 190 7.67 1.26 -18.39
N PHE A 191 6.59 0.60 -18.00
CA PHE A 191 5.53 0.09 -18.87
C PHE A 191 4.17 0.52 -18.34
N HIS A 192 3.18 0.45 -19.23
CA HIS A 192 1.81 0.84 -18.92
C HIS A 192 0.82 -0.18 -19.49
N LEU A 193 -0.25 -0.41 -18.75
CA LEU A 193 -1.43 -1.16 -19.17
C LEU A 193 -2.67 -0.33 -18.89
N ASP A 194 -3.62 -0.31 -19.79
CA ASP A 194 -4.81 0.55 -19.66
C ASP A 194 -5.76 0.05 -18.56
N THR A 195 -5.88 -1.26 -18.40
CA THR A 195 -6.89 -1.84 -17.53
C THR A 195 -6.37 -3.04 -16.72
N HIS A 196 -7.07 -3.34 -15.64
CA HIS A 196 -6.85 -4.58 -14.89
C HIS A 196 -7.17 -5.86 -15.73
N HIS A 197 -7.92 -5.75 -16.81
CA HIS A 197 -8.13 -6.86 -17.75
C HIS A 197 -6.86 -7.18 -18.52
N ASP A 198 -6.10 -6.15 -18.89
CA ASP A 198 -4.81 -6.30 -19.56
C ASP A 198 -3.79 -6.96 -18.62
N VAL A 199 -3.78 -6.57 -17.34
CA VAL A 199 -2.98 -7.25 -16.32
C VAL A 199 -3.29 -8.74 -16.28
N ARG A 200 -4.57 -9.12 -16.27
CA ARG A 200 -4.96 -10.55 -16.27
C ARG A 200 -4.49 -11.28 -17.51
N ARG A 201 -4.43 -10.62 -18.69
CA ARG A 201 -3.88 -11.21 -19.91
C ARG A 201 -2.39 -11.47 -19.78
N VAL A 202 -1.64 -10.49 -19.28
CA VAL A 202 -0.19 -10.64 -19.04
C VAL A 202 0.08 -11.77 -18.05
N LEU A 203 -0.61 -11.80 -16.91
CA LEU A 203 -0.43 -12.84 -15.89
C LEU A 203 -0.80 -14.24 -16.44
N ARG A 204 -1.82 -14.35 -17.31
CA ARG A 204 -2.19 -15.62 -17.95
C ARG A 204 -1.10 -16.10 -18.91
N ALA A 205 -0.53 -15.20 -19.70
CA ALA A 205 0.59 -15.53 -20.58
C ALA A 205 1.83 -16.01 -19.79
N LEU A 206 2.06 -15.49 -18.57
CA LEU A 206 3.12 -15.96 -17.70
C LEU A 206 2.86 -17.36 -17.11
N VAL A 207 1.60 -17.75 -16.94
CA VAL A 207 1.25 -19.13 -16.51
C VAL A 207 1.48 -20.14 -17.64
N GLU A 208 1.28 -19.71 -18.91
CA GLU A 208 1.37 -20.56 -20.10
C GLU A 208 2.81 -20.69 -20.64
N ALA A 209 3.77 -19.90 -20.10
CA ALA A 209 5.19 -19.87 -20.52
C ALA A 209 6.05 -20.88 -19.74
#